data_a5a99474637811b8073b5dc9e154a33d
#
_entry.id   a5a99474637811b8073b5dc9e154a33d
#
_cell.length_a   1.000
_cell.length_b   1.000
_cell.length_c   1.000
_cell.angle_alpha   90.00
_cell.angle_beta   90.00
_cell.angle_gamma   90.00
#
_symmetry.space_group_name_H-M   'P 1'
#
loop_
_entity.id
_entity.type
_entity.pdbx_description
1 polymer ?
#
loop_
_entity_poly.entity_id
_entity_poly.type
_entity_poly.pdbx_seq_one_letter_code
_entity_poly.pdbx_strand_id
1 'polypeptide(L)'
;MKKLLMLSAVLVMCSFQLKKPVKIVFFGDSITEYGTRPDGYITLFRQKLKDNNKSADYEVAGAGIGGNKIYDLYLRYEDDVLSKNPDFVVIWVGVNDVWHKRLSGTGTDYDKFGRFYTALIKKLQAKGIKVTLCTPAAIGEKTDYTNELDGDLNKYSHSIRELAVQNNCGLIDLRKLFHEYGLKNNPQNLDKNILTGDGVHLNPAGNQFVADLMYQSLIK
;
A
#
# COMPACT_ATOMS: atom_id res chain seq x y z
N MET A 1 -51.76 58.38 2.95
CA MET A 1 -51.07 57.40 3.79
C MET A 1 -50.55 56.29 2.89
N LYS A 2 -49.25 56.35 2.53
CA LYS A 2 -48.59 55.37 1.64
C LYS A 2 -47.93 54.33 2.56
N LYS A 3 -48.38 53.08 2.48
CA LYS A 3 -47.75 51.95 3.21
C LYS A 3 -46.53 51.50 2.39
N LEU A 4 -45.34 51.66 2.95
CA LEU A 4 -44.09 51.16 2.43
C LEU A 4 -43.94 49.67 2.80
N LEU A 5 -44.06 48.76 1.85
CA LEU A 5 -43.74 47.33 2.05
C LEU A 5 -42.19 47.19 1.93
N MET A 6 -41.55 46.91 3.09
CA MET A 6 -40.16 46.40 3.11
C MET A 6 -40.14 44.93 2.75
N LEU A 7 -39.60 44.63 1.60
CA LEU A 7 -39.31 43.29 1.14
C LEU A 7 -37.90 42.89 1.65
N SER A 8 -37.84 42.15 2.77
CA SER A 8 -36.57 41.60 3.28
C SER A 8 -36.17 40.35 2.46
N ALA A 9 -35.17 40.51 1.58
CA ALA A 9 -34.57 39.41 0.89
C ALA A 9 -33.63 38.62 1.86
N VAL A 10 -34.07 37.46 2.29
CA VAL A 10 -33.22 36.52 3.04
C VAL A 10 -32.23 35.85 2.05
N LEU A 11 -30.98 36.27 2.08
CA LEU A 11 -29.92 35.65 1.32
C LEU A 11 -29.51 34.34 2.01
N VAL A 12 -30.00 33.20 1.52
CA VAL A 12 -29.55 31.88 1.97
C VAL A 12 -28.17 31.65 1.39
N MET A 13 -27.10 31.94 2.16
CA MET A 13 -25.76 31.52 1.86
C MET A 13 -25.66 30.01 2.05
N CYS A 14 -25.83 29.21 0.99
CA CYS A 14 -25.38 27.84 0.95
C CYS A 14 -23.85 27.83 1.04
N SER A 15 -23.32 27.64 2.24
CA SER A 15 -21.89 27.37 2.41
C SER A 15 -21.61 25.98 1.80
N PHE A 16 -21.10 25.94 0.59
CA PHE A 16 -20.47 24.75 0.02
C PHE A 16 -19.24 24.46 0.87
N GLN A 17 -19.39 23.59 1.88
CA GLN A 17 -18.27 23.08 2.64
C GLN A 17 -17.50 22.16 1.71
N LEU A 18 -16.39 22.63 1.12
CA LEU A 18 -15.50 21.81 0.29
C LEU A 18 -15.07 20.60 1.13
N LYS A 19 -15.46 19.41 0.71
CA LYS A 19 -15.10 18.16 1.36
C LYS A 19 -13.57 18.03 1.32
N LYS A 20 -12.94 17.92 2.50
CA LYS A 20 -11.50 17.70 2.60
C LYS A 20 -11.15 16.39 1.89
N PRO A 21 -10.13 16.37 1.00
CA PRO A 21 -9.70 15.14 0.35
C PRO A 21 -9.21 14.10 1.37
N VAL A 22 -9.50 12.84 1.11
CA VAL A 22 -8.99 11.71 1.89
C VAL A 22 -7.50 11.55 1.59
N LYS A 23 -6.67 11.61 2.61
CA LYS A 23 -5.22 11.50 2.46
C LYS A 23 -4.76 10.06 2.65
N ILE A 24 -4.17 9.48 1.60
CA ILE A 24 -3.63 8.13 1.56
C ILE A 24 -2.11 8.18 1.53
N VAL A 25 -1.44 7.49 2.46
CA VAL A 25 0.01 7.31 2.46
C VAL A 25 0.33 5.84 2.19
N PHE A 26 1.11 5.59 1.12
CA PHE A 26 1.73 4.29 0.85
C PHE A 26 3.06 4.22 1.60
N PHE A 27 3.21 3.27 2.50
CA PHE A 27 4.34 3.14 3.42
C PHE A 27 5.03 1.80 3.23
N GLY A 28 6.33 1.80 2.90
CA GLY A 28 7.01 0.56 2.54
C GLY A 28 8.51 0.70 2.27
N ASP A 29 9.01 -0.22 1.48
CA ASP A 29 10.41 -0.37 1.10
C ASP A 29 10.72 0.19 -0.31
N SER A 30 11.72 -0.40 -1.01
CA SER A 30 12.10 0.00 -2.39
C SER A 30 10.96 -0.10 -3.40
N ILE A 31 10.05 -1.06 -3.24
CA ILE A 31 8.92 -1.22 -4.15
C ILE A 31 7.99 0.01 -4.04
N THR A 32 7.77 0.50 -2.82
CA THR A 32 7.00 1.72 -2.57
C THR A 32 7.77 2.99 -2.97
N GLU A 33 9.08 3.03 -2.75
CA GLU A 33 9.95 4.11 -3.21
C GLU A 33 9.88 4.26 -4.74
N TYR A 34 10.08 3.16 -5.48
CA TYR A 34 10.00 3.14 -6.95
C TYR A 34 8.57 3.37 -7.44
N GLY A 35 7.57 3.03 -6.64
CA GLY A 35 6.17 3.32 -6.93
C GLY A 35 5.86 4.80 -7.16
N THR A 36 6.69 5.72 -6.65
CA THR A 36 6.56 7.17 -6.86
C THR A 36 7.21 7.69 -8.13
N ARG A 37 8.01 6.87 -8.83
CA ARG A 37 8.65 7.23 -10.12
C ARG A 37 7.57 7.41 -11.21
N PRO A 38 7.90 8.01 -12.37
CA PRO A 38 6.92 8.30 -13.43
C PRO A 38 6.01 7.13 -13.80
N ASP A 39 6.57 5.92 -13.93
CA ASP A 39 5.81 4.71 -14.31
C ASP A 39 5.55 3.77 -13.11
N GLY A 40 5.75 4.27 -11.88
CA GLY A 40 5.56 3.49 -10.66
C GLY A 40 4.07 3.37 -10.30
N TYR A 41 3.72 2.32 -9.56
CA TYR A 41 2.32 1.99 -9.23
C TYR A 41 1.56 3.10 -8.49
N ILE A 42 2.23 3.92 -7.67
CA ILE A 42 1.60 5.06 -6.97
C ILE A 42 1.28 6.18 -7.95
N THR A 43 2.17 6.42 -8.91
CA THR A 43 1.94 7.42 -9.97
C THR A 43 0.81 6.97 -10.89
N LEU A 44 0.78 5.69 -11.26
CA LEU A 44 -0.32 5.09 -12.04
C LEU A 44 -1.65 5.11 -11.25
N PHE A 45 -1.62 4.88 -9.95
CA PHE A 45 -2.79 5.01 -9.08
C PHE A 45 -3.34 6.45 -9.08
N ARG A 46 -2.46 7.47 -8.99
CA ARG A 46 -2.88 8.89 -9.12
C ARG A 46 -3.48 9.18 -10.50
N GLN A 47 -2.90 8.62 -11.57
CA GLN A 47 -3.46 8.75 -12.92
C GLN A 47 -4.87 8.14 -13.00
N LYS A 48 -5.09 6.97 -12.41
CA LYS A 48 -6.44 6.36 -12.34
C LYS A 48 -7.45 7.21 -11.59
N LEU A 49 -7.04 7.87 -10.50
CA LEU A 49 -7.90 8.83 -9.80
C LEU A 49 -8.30 10.00 -10.73
N LYS A 50 -7.34 10.49 -11.53
CA LYS A 50 -7.59 11.55 -12.50
C LYS A 50 -8.55 11.13 -13.61
N ASP A 51 -8.31 9.96 -14.21
CA ASP A 51 -9.11 9.42 -15.30
C ASP A 51 -10.56 9.14 -14.89
N ASN A 52 -10.78 8.88 -13.59
CA ASN A 52 -12.11 8.64 -13.02
C ASN A 52 -12.69 9.87 -12.28
N ASN A 53 -12.15 11.09 -12.51
CA ASN A 53 -12.59 12.35 -11.92
C ASN A 53 -12.61 12.36 -10.37
N LYS A 54 -11.70 11.60 -9.73
CA LYS A 54 -11.58 11.48 -8.26
C LYS A 54 -10.36 12.21 -7.68
N SER A 55 -9.59 12.95 -8.48
CA SER A 55 -8.38 13.65 -8.00
C SER A 55 -8.66 14.69 -6.91
N ALA A 56 -9.84 15.29 -6.90
CA ALA A 56 -10.23 16.25 -5.87
C ALA A 56 -10.62 15.58 -4.54
N ASP A 57 -10.98 14.29 -4.58
CA ASP A 57 -11.43 13.55 -3.39
C ASP A 57 -10.26 12.90 -2.63
N TYR A 58 -9.07 12.78 -3.24
CA TYR A 58 -7.96 12.04 -2.68
C TYR A 58 -6.62 12.78 -2.84
N GLU A 59 -5.87 12.85 -1.73
CA GLU A 59 -4.45 13.24 -1.72
C GLU A 59 -3.60 11.99 -1.47
N VAL A 60 -2.58 11.75 -2.33
CA VAL A 60 -1.80 10.51 -2.31
C VAL A 60 -0.32 10.81 -2.14
N ALA A 61 0.31 10.19 -1.15
CA ALA A 61 1.75 10.28 -0.90
C ALA A 61 2.40 8.90 -0.81
N GLY A 62 3.66 8.83 -1.22
CA GLY A 62 4.54 7.68 -0.98
C GLY A 62 5.54 7.99 0.13
N ALA A 63 5.85 6.98 0.93
CA ALA A 63 6.84 6.99 2.00
C ALA A 63 7.64 5.67 1.97
N GLY A 64 8.22 5.34 0.80
CA GLY A 64 9.08 4.18 0.59
C GLY A 64 10.54 4.53 0.77
N ILE A 65 11.35 3.62 1.36
CA ILE A 65 12.81 3.70 1.42
C ILE A 65 13.40 2.32 1.13
N GLY A 66 14.34 2.27 0.18
CA GLY A 66 15.00 1.04 -0.25
C GLY A 66 15.62 0.23 0.89
N GLY A 67 15.48 -1.10 0.83
CA GLY A 67 16.04 -2.01 1.82
C GLY A 67 15.31 -2.07 3.17
N ASN A 68 14.29 -1.22 3.39
CA ASN A 68 13.56 -1.18 4.65
C ASN A 68 12.84 -2.50 4.98
N LYS A 69 12.79 -2.78 6.26
CA LYS A 69 12.10 -3.89 6.90
C LYS A 69 11.05 -3.34 7.87
N ILE A 70 10.24 -4.19 8.45
CA ILE A 70 9.16 -3.76 9.34
C ILE A 70 9.66 -2.91 10.53
N TYR A 71 10.83 -3.21 11.09
CA TYR A 71 11.39 -2.42 12.18
C TYR A 71 11.85 -1.02 11.74
N ASP A 72 12.33 -0.87 10.49
CA ASP A 72 12.67 0.44 9.93
C ASP A 72 11.42 1.30 9.78
N LEU A 73 10.31 0.72 9.28
CA LEU A 73 9.03 1.41 9.23
C LEU A 73 8.57 1.86 10.62
N TYR A 74 8.70 0.98 11.62
CA TYR A 74 8.36 1.32 13.00
C TYR A 74 9.18 2.47 13.56
N LEU A 75 10.46 2.59 13.18
CA LEU A 75 11.34 3.66 13.65
C LEU A 75 11.06 5.03 13.02
N ARG A 76 10.47 5.08 11.81
CA ARG A 76 10.27 6.32 11.04
C ARG A 76 8.80 6.70 10.79
N TYR A 77 7.82 5.96 11.35
CA TYR A 77 6.40 6.22 11.07
C TYR A 77 5.94 7.61 11.51
N GLU A 78 6.53 8.20 12.56
CA GLU A 78 6.16 9.54 13.04
C GLU A 78 6.54 10.61 12.01
N ASP A 79 7.79 10.61 11.57
CA ASP A 79 8.31 11.60 10.64
C ASP A 79 7.77 11.42 9.21
N ASP A 80 7.65 10.19 8.73
CA ASP A 80 7.33 9.91 7.34
C ASP A 80 5.83 9.73 7.07
N VAL A 81 5.06 9.42 8.10
CA VAL A 81 3.62 9.12 7.98
C VAL A 81 2.78 10.09 8.79
N LEU A 82 2.97 10.16 10.12
CA LEU A 82 2.11 11.01 10.98
C LEU A 82 2.24 12.49 10.65
N SER A 83 3.44 12.96 10.28
CA SER A 83 3.69 14.35 9.83
C SER A 83 2.80 14.77 8.65
N LYS A 84 2.34 13.81 7.84
CA LYS A 84 1.45 14.04 6.68
C LYS A 84 -0.03 14.08 7.07
N ASN A 85 -0.38 13.76 8.33
CA ASN A 85 -1.77 13.69 8.83
C ASN A 85 -2.67 12.85 7.91
N PRO A 86 -2.36 11.56 7.65
CA PRO A 86 -3.15 10.72 6.76
C PRO A 86 -4.45 10.27 7.40
N ASP A 87 -5.47 10.07 6.56
CA ASP A 87 -6.70 9.37 6.92
C ASP A 87 -6.55 7.86 6.73
N PHE A 88 -5.63 7.46 5.83
CA PHE A 88 -5.42 6.08 5.39
C PHE A 88 -3.94 5.77 5.18
N VAL A 89 -3.48 4.63 5.66
CA VAL A 89 -2.11 4.13 5.42
C VAL A 89 -2.18 2.73 4.82
N VAL A 90 -1.46 2.54 3.71
CA VAL A 90 -1.25 1.25 3.08
C VAL A 90 0.17 0.81 3.39
N ILE A 91 0.33 -0.28 4.14
CA ILE A 91 1.64 -0.81 4.52
C ILE A 91 2.00 -1.96 3.60
N TRP A 92 3.07 -1.80 2.83
CA TRP A 92 3.63 -2.86 1.99
C TRP A 92 5.12 -3.04 2.28
N VAL A 93 5.43 -4.02 3.14
CA VAL A 93 6.78 -4.38 3.58
C VAL A 93 6.81 -5.86 3.95
N GLY A 94 7.99 -6.45 3.95
CA GLY A 94 8.18 -7.86 4.33
C GLY A 94 9.09 -8.63 3.37
N VAL A 95 9.23 -8.16 2.14
CA VAL A 95 10.14 -8.80 1.17
C VAL A 95 11.58 -8.78 1.69
N ASN A 96 12.08 -7.65 2.21
CA ASN A 96 13.43 -7.52 2.74
C ASN A 96 13.61 -8.19 4.11
N ASP A 97 12.52 -8.36 4.88
CA ASP A 97 12.53 -9.12 6.12
C ASP A 97 12.92 -10.59 5.88
N VAL A 98 12.49 -11.14 4.74
CA VAL A 98 12.81 -12.49 4.26
C VAL A 98 14.12 -12.49 3.46
N TRP A 99 14.20 -11.69 2.41
CA TRP A 99 15.30 -11.70 1.43
C TRP A 99 16.64 -11.34 2.03
N HIS A 100 16.71 -10.23 2.76
CA HIS A 100 17.97 -9.78 3.39
C HIS A 100 18.40 -10.67 4.55
N LYS A 101 17.48 -11.43 5.17
CA LYS A 101 17.86 -12.45 6.14
C LYS A 101 18.75 -13.51 5.51
N ARG A 102 18.42 -13.93 4.29
CA ARG A 102 19.20 -14.92 3.54
C ARG A 102 20.49 -14.33 2.96
N LEU A 103 20.42 -13.12 2.38
CA LEU A 103 21.54 -12.50 1.67
C LEU A 103 22.63 -11.96 2.60
N SER A 104 22.25 -11.34 3.71
CA SER A 104 23.16 -10.54 4.56
C SER A 104 22.96 -10.71 6.06
N GLY A 105 22.05 -11.59 6.47
CA GLY A 105 21.71 -11.78 7.90
C GLY A 105 20.97 -10.60 8.55
N THR A 106 20.50 -9.62 7.77
CA THR A 106 19.88 -8.38 8.28
C THR A 106 18.35 -8.35 8.19
N GLY A 107 17.71 -9.49 7.91
CA GLY A 107 16.26 -9.62 7.92
C GLY A 107 15.66 -9.57 9.33
N THR A 108 14.34 -9.64 9.41
CA THR A 108 13.63 -9.67 10.69
C THR A 108 13.23 -11.09 11.05
N ASP A 109 13.51 -11.53 12.29
CA ASP A 109 13.04 -12.81 12.78
C ASP A 109 11.51 -12.84 12.82
N TYR A 110 10.92 -14.00 12.55
CA TYR A 110 9.49 -14.16 12.37
C TYR A 110 8.64 -13.67 13.54
N ASP A 111 9.04 -14.00 14.77
CA ASP A 111 8.35 -13.53 15.99
C ASP A 111 8.45 -12.02 16.17
N LYS A 112 9.62 -11.43 15.88
CA LYS A 112 9.83 -9.99 15.90
C LYS A 112 9.04 -9.28 14.81
N PHE A 113 8.96 -9.88 13.62
CA PHE A 113 8.19 -9.34 12.49
C PHE A 113 6.73 -9.08 12.89
N GLY A 114 6.04 -10.09 13.43
CA GLY A 114 4.66 -9.94 13.89
C GLY A 114 4.50 -8.90 15.02
N ARG A 115 5.48 -8.83 15.94
CA ARG A 115 5.46 -7.86 17.05
C ARG A 115 5.62 -6.42 16.56
N PHE A 116 6.58 -6.15 15.67
CA PHE A 116 6.77 -4.81 15.09
C PHE A 116 5.56 -4.37 14.26
N TYR A 117 5.02 -5.28 13.44
CA TYR A 117 3.81 -5.01 12.66
C TYR A 117 2.63 -4.65 13.57
N THR A 118 2.37 -5.46 14.60
CA THR A 118 1.31 -5.18 15.58
C THR A 118 1.50 -3.82 16.26
N ALA A 119 2.72 -3.51 16.68
CA ALA A 119 3.03 -2.24 17.32
C ALA A 119 2.78 -1.05 16.37
N LEU A 120 3.21 -1.13 15.11
CA LEU A 120 2.99 -0.10 14.10
C LEU A 120 1.49 0.09 13.82
N ILE A 121 0.74 -0.99 13.59
CA ILE A 121 -0.71 -0.93 13.36
C ILE A 121 -1.41 -0.21 14.54
N LYS A 122 -1.13 -0.63 15.77
CA LYS A 122 -1.75 -0.01 16.96
C LYS A 122 -1.41 1.47 17.10
N LYS A 123 -0.18 1.88 16.78
CA LYS A 123 0.24 3.29 16.81
C LYS A 123 -0.53 4.13 15.79
N LEU A 124 -0.73 3.63 14.59
CA LEU A 124 -1.49 4.32 13.53
C LEU A 124 -2.99 4.38 13.90
N GLN A 125 -3.56 3.27 14.32
CA GLN A 125 -4.98 3.19 14.71
C GLN A 125 -5.30 4.07 15.92
N ALA A 126 -4.39 4.21 16.89
CA ALA A 126 -4.55 5.12 18.03
C ALA A 126 -4.64 6.60 17.61
N LYS A 127 -4.24 6.95 16.38
CA LYS A 127 -4.43 8.27 15.77
C LYS A 127 -5.68 8.36 14.89
N GLY A 128 -6.54 7.34 14.89
CA GLY A 128 -7.75 7.28 14.07
C GLY A 128 -7.49 6.93 12.59
N ILE A 129 -6.26 6.53 12.25
CA ILE A 129 -5.85 6.22 10.89
C ILE A 129 -6.34 4.82 10.51
N LYS A 130 -6.98 4.70 9.34
CA LYS A 130 -7.34 3.40 8.76
C LYS A 130 -6.11 2.75 8.14
N VAL A 131 -5.91 1.46 8.37
CA VAL A 131 -4.75 0.71 7.90
C VAL A 131 -5.17 -0.42 6.96
N THR A 132 -4.50 -0.52 5.82
CA THR A 132 -4.55 -1.68 4.92
C THR A 132 -3.16 -2.29 4.85
N LEU A 133 -3.09 -3.61 4.98
CA LEU A 133 -1.85 -4.38 4.89
C LEU A 133 -1.74 -5.02 3.51
N CYS A 134 -0.52 -5.04 2.95
CA CYS A 134 -0.20 -5.80 1.75
C CYS A 134 0.76 -6.94 2.11
N THR A 135 0.51 -8.15 1.62
CA THR A 135 1.50 -9.22 1.71
C THR A 135 2.66 -8.94 0.74
N PRO A 136 3.93 -9.32 1.06
CA PRO A 136 5.03 -9.27 0.10
C PRO A 136 4.68 -10.12 -1.12
N ALA A 137 4.97 -9.61 -2.34
CA ALA A 137 4.49 -10.21 -3.57
C ALA A 137 5.30 -11.44 -4.00
N ALA A 138 6.59 -11.24 -4.30
CA ALA A 138 7.44 -12.28 -4.85
C ALA A 138 8.91 -12.12 -4.43
N ILE A 139 9.62 -13.23 -4.34
CA ILE A 139 11.07 -13.36 -4.42
C ILE A 139 11.30 -14.52 -5.41
N GLY A 140 11.36 -14.19 -6.71
CA GLY A 140 11.19 -15.12 -7.82
C GLY A 140 9.74 -15.31 -8.23
N GLU A 141 9.49 -15.57 -9.52
CA GLU A 141 8.15 -15.64 -10.12
C GLU A 141 7.76 -17.05 -10.59
N LYS A 142 8.54 -18.09 -10.25
CA LYS A 142 8.17 -19.47 -10.52
C LYS A 142 6.88 -19.83 -9.80
N THR A 143 6.02 -20.58 -10.44
CA THR A 143 4.67 -20.91 -9.97
C THR A 143 4.54 -22.28 -9.35
N ASP A 144 5.59 -23.09 -9.44
CA ASP A 144 5.68 -24.46 -8.90
C ASP A 144 6.27 -24.53 -7.46
N TYR A 145 6.43 -23.37 -6.81
CA TYR A 145 7.04 -23.23 -5.49
C TYR A 145 8.51 -23.68 -5.40
N THR A 146 9.26 -23.61 -6.50
CA THR A 146 10.69 -23.90 -6.51
C THR A 146 11.58 -22.65 -6.36
N ASN A 147 11.00 -21.46 -6.13
CA ASN A 147 11.81 -20.32 -5.70
C ASN A 147 12.35 -20.59 -4.28
N GLU A 148 13.60 -20.32 -4.03
CA GLU A 148 14.32 -20.69 -2.79
C GLU A 148 13.62 -20.15 -1.52
N LEU A 149 13.01 -18.99 -1.59
CA LEU A 149 12.42 -18.29 -0.44
C LEU A 149 10.87 -18.36 -0.38
N ASP A 150 10.23 -19.16 -1.23
CA ASP A 150 8.77 -19.27 -1.25
C ASP A 150 8.18 -19.70 0.09
N GLY A 151 8.82 -20.65 0.77
CA GLY A 151 8.38 -21.13 2.09
C GLY A 151 8.37 -20.02 3.14
N ASP A 152 9.46 -19.29 3.25
CA ASP A 152 9.57 -18.17 4.19
C ASP A 152 8.63 -17.02 3.79
N LEU A 153 8.57 -16.67 2.51
CA LEU A 153 7.70 -15.60 2.03
C LEU A 153 6.22 -15.92 2.30
N ASN A 154 5.80 -17.17 2.10
CA ASN A 154 4.45 -17.64 2.42
C ASN A 154 4.17 -17.58 3.93
N LYS A 155 5.14 -17.94 4.77
CA LYS A 155 5.05 -17.87 6.23
C LYS A 155 4.85 -16.44 6.72
N TYR A 156 5.65 -15.47 6.22
CA TYR A 156 5.51 -14.06 6.57
C TYR A 156 4.20 -13.46 6.03
N SER A 157 3.79 -13.85 4.83
CA SER A 157 2.49 -13.47 4.27
C SER A 157 1.32 -13.99 5.11
N HIS A 158 1.43 -15.21 5.65
CA HIS A 158 0.42 -15.77 6.56
C HIS A 158 0.28 -14.90 7.81
N SER A 159 1.39 -14.50 8.43
CA SER A 159 1.36 -13.59 9.59
C SER A 159 0.64 -12.28 9.26
N ILE A 160 0.88 -11.68 8.09
CA ILE A 160 0.19 -10.43 7.68
C ILE A 160 -1.32 -10.65 7.52
N ARG A 161 -1.75 -11.78 6.96
CA ARG A 161 -3.19 -12.12 6.85
C ARG A 161 -3.85 -12.22 8.23
N GLU A 162 -3.20 -12.91 9.17
CA GLU A 162 -3.68 -13.01 10.55
C GLU A 162 -3.73 -11.64 11.23
N LEU A 163 -2.69 -10.83 11.09
CA LEU A 163 -2.64 -9.48 11.65
C LEU A 163 -3.73 -8.57 11.10
N ALA A 164 -4.07 -8.70 9.81
CA ALA A 164 -5.15 -7.93 9.21
C ALA A 164 -6.50 -8.26 9.86
N VAL A 165 -6.78 -9.54 10.09
CA VAL A 165 -8.00 -9.99 10.78
C VAL A 165 -8.00 -9.55 12.25
N GLN A 166 -6.93 -9.83 12.98
CA GLN A 166 -6.83 -9.56 14.42
C GLN A 166 -6.94 -8.07 14.78
N ASN A 167 -6.51 -7.18 13.87
CA ASN A 167 -6.49 -5.74 14.08
C ASN A 167 -7.54 -4.99 13.25
N ASN A 168 -8.48 -5.69 12.61
CA ASN A 168 -9.51 -5.09 11.75
C ASN A 168 -8.93 -4.13 10.69
N CYS A 169 -7.85 -4.58 10.03
CA CYS A 169 -7.21 -3.88 8.92
C CYS A 169 -7.76 -4.39 7.58
N GLY A 170 -7.72 -3.54 6.54
CA GLY A 170 -7.85 -4.01 5.17
C GLY A 170 -6.69 -4.95 4.79
N LEU A 171 -6.91 -5.80 3.79
CA LEU A 171 -5.88 -6.69 3.24
C LEU A 171 -5.90 -6.65 1.72
N ILE A 172 -4.72 -6.46 1.12
CA ILE A 172 -4.47 -6.70 -0.30
C ILE A 172 -3.45 -7.83 -0.37
N ASP A 173 -3.92 -9.04 -0.69
CA ASP A 173 -3.09 -10.25 -0.67
C ASP A 173 -2.26 -10.38 -1.95
N LEU A 174 -1.23 -9.54 -2.08
CA LEU A 174 -0.39 -9.49 -3.28
C LEU A 174 0.34 -10.82 -3.53
N ARG A 175 0.76 -11.55 -2.48
CA ARG A 175 1.38 -12.87 -2.62
C ARG A 175 0.47 -13.83 -3.40
N LYS A 176 -0.79 -13.89 -3.01
CA LYS A 176 -1.81 -14.73 -3.68
C LYS A 176 -2.06 -14.24 -5.12
N LEU A 177 -2.27 -12.93 -5.29
CA LEU A 177 -2.62 -12.35 -6.59
C LEU A 177 -1.48 -12.46 -7.61
N PHE A 178 -0.22 -12.31 -7.19
CA PHE A 178 0.95 -12.53 -8.05
C PHE A 178 1.08 -13.99 -8.48
N HIS A 179 0.89 -14.93 -7.55
CA HIS A 179 0.92 -16.35 -7.87
C HIS A 179 -0.21 -16.73 -8.85
N GLU A 180 -1.44 -16.28 -8.62
CA GLU A 180 -2.58 -16.51 -9.52
C GLU A 180 -2.38 -15.90 -10.91
N TYR A 181 -1.75 -14.73 -10.99
CA TYR A 181 -1.36 -14.12 -12.25
C TYR A 181 -0.29 -14.97 -12.96
N GLY A 182 0.73 -15.40 -12.23
CA GLY A 182 1.80 -16.26 -12.74
C GLY A 182 1.28 -17.58 -13.31
N LEU A 183 0.37 -18.26 -12.61
CA LEU A 183 -0.26 -19.50 -13.12
C LEU A 183 -0.91 -19.34 -14.50
N LYS A 184 -1.39 -18.15 -14.82
CA LYS A 184 -2.04 -17.86 -16.12
C LYS A 184 -1.06 -17.34 -17.18
N ASN A 185 -0.01 -16.62 -16.76
CA ASN A 185 0.81 -15.82 -17.67
C ASN A 185 2.29 -16.24 -17.68
N ASN A 186 2.68 -17.26 -16.89
CA ASN A 186 4.04 -17.80 -16.84
C ASN A 186 4.12 -19.30 -17.19
N PRO A 187 3.71 -19.70 -18.41
CA PRO A 187 3.71 -21.13 -18.79
C PRO A 187 5.11 -21.74 -18.87
N GLN A 188 6.14 -20.91 -18.95
CA GLN A 188 7.54 -21.34 -19.01
C GLN A 188 8.19 -21.44 -17.63
N ASN A 189 7.45 -21.14 -16.56
CA ASN A 189 7.91 -21.12 -15.17
C ASN A 189 9.19 -20.28 -14.96
N LEU A 190 9.23 -19.10 -15.59
CA LEU A 190 10.35 -18.17 -15.46
C LEU A 190 10.42 -17.61 -14.03
N ASP A 191 11.61 -17.29 -13.56
CA ASP A 191 11.87 -16.74 -12.24
C ASP A 191 11.71 -15.21 -12.16
N LYS A 192 11.52 -14.53 -13.30
CA LYS A 192 11.39 -13.07 -13.45
C LYS A 192 10.81 -12.69 -14.80
N ASN A 193 10.59 -11.37 -15.00
CA ASN A 193 10.10 -10.73 -16.22
C ASN A 193 8.62 -10.99 -16.56
N ILE A 194 7.84 -11.46 -15.60
CA ILE A 194 6.37 -11.52 -15.71
C ILE A 194 5.76 -10.22 -15.13
N LEU A 195 5.86 -10.01 -13.83
CA LEU A 195 5.44 -8.79 -13.12
C LEU A 195 6.61 -8.06 -12.47
N THR A 196 7.79 -8.69 -12.39
CA THR A 196 9.00 -8.12 -11.82
C THR A 196 10.13 -8.10 -12.86
N GLY A 197 11.14 -7.22 -12.69
CA GLY A 197 12.31 -7.19 -13.55
C GLY A 197 13.44 -8.10 -13.07
N ASP A 198 13.53 -8.32 -11.78
CA ASP A 198 14.61 -9.06 -11.11
C ASP A 198 14.10 -10.16 -10.17
N GLY A 199 12.82 -10.44 -10.19
CA GLY A 199 12.16 -11.38 -9.29
C GLY A 199 11.55 -10.72 -8.05
N VAL A 200 11.78 -9.42 -7.82
CA VAL A 200 11.32 -8.66 -6.64
C VAL A 200 10.70 -7.32 -7.03
N HIS A 201 11.47 -6.47 -7.72
CA HIS A 201 11.03 -5.12 -8.09
C HIS A 201 10.15 -5.13 -9.33
N LEU A 202 9.05 -4.38 -9.26
CA LEU A 202 8.04 -4.34 -10.32
C LEU A 202 8.61 -3.85 -11.66
N ASN A 203 8.28 -4.57 -12.73
CA ASN A 203 8.43 -4.10 -14.10
C ASN A 203 7.19 -3.27 -14.52
N PRO A 204 7.11 -2.70 -15.72
CA PRO A 204 5.95 -1.91 -16.14
C PRO A 204 4.61 -2.64 -16.01
N ALA A 205 4.55 -3.94 -16.36
CA ALA A 205 3.33 -4.75 -16.23
C ALA A 205 2.95 -4.94 -14.74
N GLY A 206 3.92 -5.17 -13.88
CA GLY A 206 3.71 -5.29 -12.43
C GLY A 206 3.25 -3.99 -11.80
N ASN A 207 3.81 -2.85 -12.21
CA ASN A 207 3.37 -1.55 -11.73
C ASN A 207 1.90 -1.27 -12.11
N GLN A 208 1.52 -1.58 -13.36
CA GLN A 208 0.14 -1.44 -13.81
C GLN A 208 -0.80 -2.38 -13.04
N PHE A 209 -0.43 -3.66 -12.89
CA PHE A 209 -1.20 -4.66 -12.16
C PHE A 209 -1.45 -4.24 -10.70
N VAL A 210 -0.40 -3.79 -10.01
CA VAL A 210 -0.52 -3.32 -8.62
C VAL A 210 -1.35 -2.05 -8.52
N ALA A 211 -1.18 -1.09 -9.44
CA ALA A 211 -2.00 0.13 -9.47
C ALA A 211 -3.50 -0.17 -9.62
N ASP A 212 -3.85 -1.16 -10.47
CA ASP A 212 -5.23 -1.62 -10.66
C ASP A 212 -5.81 -2.22 -9.37
N LEU A 213 -5.05 -3.12 -8.73
CA LEU A 213 -5.44 -3.75 -7.47
C LEU A 213 -5.63 -2.73 -6.33
N MET A 214 -4.69 -1.78 -6.19
CA MET A 214 -4.79 -0.70 -5.20
C MET A 214 -6.03 0.16 -5.45
N TYR A 215 -6.28 0.54 -6.71
CA TYR A 215 -7.45 1.35 -7.05
C TYR A 215 -8.75 0.61 -6.72
N GLN A 216 -8.90 -0.64 -7.14
CA GLN A 216 -10.09 -1.45 -6.86
C GLN A 216 -10.33 -1.68 -5.36
N SER A 217 -9.25 -1.80 -4.58
CA SER A 217 -9.35 -2.11 -3.15
C SER A 217 -9.59 -0.88 -2.27
N LEU A 218 -9.06 0.28 -2.65
CA LEU A 218 -9.05 1.48 -1.82
C LEU A 218 -10.10 2.52 -2.21
N ILE A 219 -10.51 2.55 -3.47
CA ILE A 219 -11.41 3.58 -4.00
C ILE A 219 -12.82 3.01 -4.16
N LYS A 220 -13.77 3.67 -3.50
CA LYS A 220 -15.20 3.31 -3.52
C LYS A 220 -15.99 4.29 -4.37
#